data_db0ef52dd8bf5b151b1b636e3a02fb6c
#
_entry.id   db0ef52dd8bf5b151b1b636e3a02fb6c
#
_cell.length_a   1.000
_cell.length_b   1.000
_cell.length_c   1.000
_cell.angle_alpha   90.00
_cell.angle_beta   90.00
_cell.angle_gamma   90.00
#
_symmetry.space_group_name_H-M   'P 1'
#
loop_
_entity.id
_entity.type
_entity.pdbx_description
1 polymer ?
#
loop_
_entity_poly.entity_id
_entity_poly.type
_entity_poly.pdbx_seq_one_letter_code
_entity_poly.pdbx_strand_id
1 'polypeptide(L)'
;MHRFRTLYFLLLLCSSVLYAKDWEPIGTWPFEYQTFQVATVYSGIYSVKKTQVPCNIHLGKQTLWFAQNDTLMEAVKGSILRVVFKNGDVFIPVNGGECIGKVEKEDTLVGKVGRVLHVRLVDQHAVDQRAVDLMNKTQNLQQSSLNLGSWGAQLSDINSTINEEELPIPLIDVFYFQYNGEIFEAKEKQILSRINPSRKREYRNYTRKAEVISTSKSSMLKVWNDFFVHY
;
A
#
# COMPACT_ATOMS: atom_id res chain seq x y z
N MET A 1 43.86 10.63 36.98
CA MET A 1 43.51 9.63 35.91
C MET A 1 42.01 9.35 35.74
N HIS A 2 41.13 9.72 36.68
CA HIS A 2 39.66 9.45 36.54
C HIS A 2 38.90 10.41 35.61
N ARG A 3 39.40 11.63 35.35
CA ARG A 3 38.69 12.63 34.54
C ARG A 3 38.73 12.33 33.00
N PHE A 4 39.71 11.58 32.54
CA PHE A 4 39.79 11.21 31.09
C PHE A 4 38.86 10.05 30.72
N ARG A 5 38.51 9.15 31.68
CA ARG A 5 37.61 8.04 31.38
C ARG A 5 36.15 8.48 31.22
N THR A 6 35.72 9.51 31.93
CA THR A 6 34.36 10.07 31.79
C THR A 6 34.15 10.82 30.49
N LEU A 7 35.20 11.48 29.97
CA LEU A 7 35.12 12.19 28.71
C LEU A 7 34.99 11.22 27.50
N TYR A 8 35.70 10.07 27.56
CA TYR A 8 35.59 9.02 26.53
C TYR A 8 34.21 8.36 26.53
N PHE A 9 33.59 8.18 27.67
CA PHE A 9 32.24 7.62 27.76
C PHE A 9 31.16 8.58 27.25
N LEU A 10 31.35 9.88 27.43
CA LEU A 10 30.47 10.92 26.89
C LEU A 10 30.58 11.03 25.36
N LEU A 11 31.78 10.89 24.81
CA LEU A 11 32.05 10.89 23.38
C LEU A 11 31.46 9.64 22.68
N LEU A 12 31.48 8.48 23.35
CA LEU A 12 30.86 7.24 22.84
C LEU A 12 29.32 7.29 22.88
N LEU A 13 28.73 8.03 23.82
CA LEU A 13 27.28 8.23 23.88
C LEU A 13 26.78 9.24 22.81
N CYS A 14 27.62 10.19 22.40
CA CYS A 14 27.28 11.13 21.30
C CYS A 14 27.38 10.51 19.89
N SER A 15 28.11 9.41 19.72
CA SER A 15 28.27 8.76 18.42
C SER A 15 27.14 7.79 18.04
N SER A 16 26.17 7.56 18.94
CA SER A 16 25.02 6.70 18.66
C SER A 16 23.75 7.43 18.19
N VAL A 17 23.82 8.75 18.03
CA VAL A 17 22.84 9.47 17.20
C VAL A 17 23.30 9.38 15.75
N LEU A 18 23.41 8.15 15.26
CA LEU A 18 23.46 7.90 13.83
C LEU A 18 22.10 8.31 13.27
N TYR A 19 22.11 9.44 12.60
CA TYR A 19 21.06 9.91 11.73
C TYR A 19 20.50 8.73 10.95
N ALA A 20 19.30 8.27 11.31
CA ALA A 20 18.47 7.59 10.36
C ALA A 20 18.29 8.63 9.24
N LYS A 21 19.07 8.51 8.17
CA LYS A 21 18.88 9.30 6.98
C LYS A 21 17.44 9.01 6.57
N ASP A 22 16.57 10.01 6.69
CA ASP A 22 15.21 9.91 6.23
C ASP A 22 15.29 9.60 4.74
N TRP A 23 15.02 8.35 4.38
CA TRP A 23 14.93 7.94 3.00
C TRP A 23 13.66 8.57 2.45
N GLU A 24 13.83 9.73 1.83
CA GLU A 24 12.78 10.30 1.00
C GLU A 24 12.79 9.55 -0.33
N PRO A 25 11.63 9.07 -0.79
CA PRO A 25 11.55 8.50 -2.13
C PRO A 25 11.92 9.57 -3.15
N ILE A 26 12.84 9.25 -4.05
CA ILE A 26 13.18 10.13 -5.17
C ILE A 26 12.05 10.01 -6.20
N GLY A 27 11.28 11.09 -6.37
CA GLY A 27 10.15 11.15 -7.31
C GLY A 27 8.80 10.76 -6.71
N THR A 28 7.75 10.84 -7.53
CA THR A 28 6.34 10.54 -7.21
C THR A 28 6.07 9.03 -7.18
N TRP A 29 6.82 8.29 -6.39
CA TRP A 29 6.60 6.86 -6.24
C TRP A 29 5.33 6.60 -5.42
N PRO A 30 4.51 5.64 -5.83
CA PRO A 30 3.27 5.32 -5.13
C PRO A 30 3.57 4.51 -3.86
N PHE A 31 3.98 5.19 -2.80
CA PHE A 31 4.16 4.59 -1.50
C PHE A 31 2.95 4.84 -0.58
N GLU A 32 2.73 3.92 0.36
CA GLU A 32 1.66 4.04 1.37
C GLU A 32 1.86 5.26 2.27
N TYR A 33 3.10 5.55 2.64
CA TYR A 33 3.49 6.69 3.47
C TYR A 33 4.44 7.62 2.72
N GLN A 34 4.41 8.90 3.04
CA GLN A 34 5.31 9.89 2.43
C GLN A 34 6.79 9.60 2.74
N THR A 35 7.08 9.03 3.92
CA THR A 35 8.44 8.69 4.34
C THR A 35 8.53 7.24 4.77
N PHE A 36 9.75 6.67 4.73
CA PHE A 36 10.01 5.34 5.26
C PHE A 36 9.92 5.38 6.79
N GLN A 37 9.10 4.51 7.36
CA GLN A 37 8.85 4.44 8.79
C GLN A 37 9.42 3.15 9.37
N VAL A 38 9.96 3.23 10.59
CA VAL A 38 10.42 2.03 11.29
C VAL A 38 9.24 1.13 11.61
N ALA A 39 9.28 -0.09 11.10
CA ALA A 39 8.28 -1.11 11.38
C ALA A 39 8.92 -2.42 11.83
N THR A 40 8.13 -3.24 12.51
CA THR A 40 8.49 -4.63 12.80
C THR A 40 8.01 -5.51 11.66
N VAL A 41 8.97 -6.10 10.93
CA VAL A 41 8.72 -7.00 9.81
C VAL A 41 8.87 -8.44 10.28
N TYR A 42 7.84 -9.24 10.07
CA TYR A 42 7.87 -10.69 10.24
C TYR A 42 8.02 -11.32 8.88
N SER A 43 9.10 -12.02 8.66
CA SER A 43 9.42 -12.64 7.37
C SER A 43 9.94 -14.07 7.54
N GLY A 44 9.87 -14.87 6.50
CA GLY A 44 10.45 -16.20 6.44
C GLY A 44 9.52 -17.21 5.79
N ILE A 45 10.14 -18.22 5.13
CA ILE A 45 9.43 -19.32 4.50
C ILE A 45 9.42 -20.55 5.42
N TYR A 46 10.53 -20.82 6.10
CA TYR A 46 10.69 -21.98 6.98
C TYR A 46 10.73 -21.62 8.48
N SER A 47 11.22 -20.44 8.79
CA SER A 47 11.27 -19.92 10.17
C SER A 47 10.93 -18.43 10.18
N VAL A 48 10.12 -18.02 11.15
CA VAL A 48 9.74 -16.62 11.30
C VAL A 48 10.93 -15.83 11.86
N LYS A 49 11.40 -14.86 11.08
CA LYS A 49 12.35 -13.84 11.51
C LYS A 49 11.62 -12.56 11.83
N LYS A 50 12.00 -11.91 12.92
CA LYS A 50 11.48 -10.61 13.34
C LYS A 50 12.60 -9.58 13.23
N THR A 51 12.39 -8.56 12.40
CA THR A 51 13.39 -7.50 12.16
C THR A 51 12.73 -6.14 12.27
N GLN A 52 13.44 -5.15 12.81
CA GLN A 52 13.00 -3.75 12.80
C GLN A 52 13.83 -2.99 11.78
N VAL A 53 13.16 -2.42 10.79
CA VAL A 53 13.82 -1.67 9.69
C VAL A 53 12.93 -0.49 9.26
N PRO A 54 13.53 0.60 8.76
CA PRO A 54 12.79 1.60 8.02
C PRO A 54 12.22 0.98 6.75
N CYS A 55 10.91 1.04 6.57
CA CYS A 55 10.26 0.44 5.41
C CYS A 55 9.00 1.20 4.97
N ASN A 56 8.52 0.87 3.78
CA ASN A 56 7.28 1.39 3.22
C ASN A 56 6.66 0.36 2.28
N ILE A 57 5.37 0.48 2.01
CA ILE A 57 4.66 -0.37 1.05
C ILE A 57 4.63 0.34 -0.30
N HIS A 58 5.16 -0.29 -1.34
CA HIS A 58 5.11 0.24 -2.70
C HIS A 58 3.79 -0.19 -3.36
N LEU A 59 2.87 0.75 -3.54
CA LEU A 59 1.51 0.47 -4.01
C LEU A 59 1.45 -0.05 -5.46
N GLY A 60 2.36 0.39 -6.31
CA GLY A 60 2.41 -0.08 -7.71
C GLY A 60 2.93 -1.52 -7.85
N LYS A 61 3.92 -1.90 -7.05
CA LYS A 61 4.50 -3.26 -7.08
C LYS A 61 3.86 -4.22 -6.09
N GLN A 62 3.08 -3.68 -5.14
CA GLN A 62 2.49 -4.45 -4.04
C GLN A 62 3.52 -5.22 -3.22
N THR A 63 4.65 -4.56 -2.93
CA THR A 63 5.77 -5.15 -2.20
C THR A 63 6.24 -4.25 -1.07
N LEU A 64 6.90 -4.84 -0.07
CA LEU A 64 7.58 -4.10 0.98
C LEU A 64 8.95 -3.65 0.47
N TRP A 65 9.22 -2.36 0.60
CA TRP A 65 10.55 -1.79 0.40
C TRP A 65 11.12 -1.37 1.75
N PHE A 66 12.41 -1.62 1.95
CA PHE A 66 13.09 -1.32 3.20
C PHE A 66 14.51 -0.80 2.96
N ALA A 67 14.98 0.02 3.90
CA ALA A 67 16.33 0.58 3.86
C ALA A 67 17.24 -0.23 4.79
N GLN A 68 18.36 -0.71 4.27
CA GLN A 68 19.39 -1.40 5.03
C GLN A 68 20.77 -1.02 4.50
N ASN A 69 21.68 -0.60 5.41
CA ASN A 69 23.05 -0.21 5.05
C ASN A 69 23.10 0.83 3.92
N ASP A 70 22.32 1.89 4.05
CA ASP A 70 22.18 2.96 3.04
C ASP A 70 21.73 2.49 1.64
N THR A 71 21.19 1.28 1.55
CA THR A 71 20.67 0.71 0.32
C THR A 71 19.17 0.47 0.44
N LEU A 72 18.42 0.88 -0.58
CA LEU A 72 17.00 0.59 -0.70
C LEU A 72 16.82 -0.78 -1.33
N MET A 73 16.08 -1.65 -0.65
CA MET A 73 15.87 -3.05 -1.05
C MET A 73 14.38 -3.36 -1.16
N GLU A 74 14.04 -4.20 -2.11
CA GLU A 74 12.70 -4.76 -2.27
C GLU A 74 12.61 -6.15 -1.63
N ALA A 75 11.60 -6.40 -0.82
CA ALA A 75 11.38 -7.71 -0.25
C ALA A 75 10.90 -8.71 -1.32
N VAL A 76 11.38 -9.94 -1.21
CA VAL A 76 10.94 -11.02 -2.11
C VAL A 76 9.44 -11.27 -1.88
N LYS A 77 8.65 -11.32 -2.95
CA LYS A 77 7.22 -11.63 -2.87
C LYS A 77 6.99 -12.96 -2.15
N GLY A 78 5.99 -12.99 -1.27
CA GLY A 78 5.68 -14.16 -0.47
C GLY A 78 6.59 -14.41 0.73
N SER A 79 7.69 -13.65 0.90
CA SER A 79 8.56 -13.79 2.07
C SER A 79 8.05 -13.04 3.30
N ILE A 80 7.18 -12.05 3.11
CA ILE A 80 6.61 -11.23 4.19
C ILE A 80 5.36 -11.93 4.73
N LEU A 81 5.31 -12.09 6.05
CA LEU A 81 4.17 -12.65 6.77
C LEU A 81 3.30 -11.56 7.41
N ARG A 82 3.94 -10.52 7.95
CA ARG A 82 3.27 -9.42 8.62
C ARG A 82 4.22 -8.23 8.75
N VAL A 83 3.69 -7.02 8.62
CA VAL A 83 4.40 -5.77 8.90
C VAL A 83 3.59 -4.98 9.92
N VAL A 84 4.24 -4.52 10.99
CA VAL A 84 3.60 -3.73 12.05
C VAL A 84 4.34 -2.41 12.18
N PHE A 85 3.70 -1.33 11.79
CA PHE A 85 4.22 0.03 11.88
C PHE A 85 4.04 0.59 13.31
N LYS A 86 4.84 1.59 13.67
CA LYS A 86 4.76 2.23 15.00
C LYS A 86 3.44 2.96 15.26
N ASN A 87 2.77 3.43 14.21
CA ASN A 87 1.45 4.06 14.30
C ASN A 87 0.31 3.07 14.57
N GLY A 88 0.61 1.77 14.68
CA GLY A 88 -0.36 0.70 14.89
C GLY A 88 -0.89 0.06 13.60
N ASP A 89 -0.55 0.57 12.43
CA ASP A 89 -0.96 -0.02 11.17
C ASP A 89 -0.32 -1.40 10.99
N VAL A 90 -1.13 -2.37 10.59
CA VAL A 90 -0.72 -3.74 10.35
C VAL A 90 -1.01 -4.10 8.90
N PHE A 91 -0.01 -4.67 8.23
CA PHE A 91 -0.15 -5.16 6.87
C PHE A 91 0.14 -6.65 6.81
N ILE A 92 -0.62 -7.38 6.03
CA ILE A 92 -0.44 -8.82 5.79
C ILE A 92 -0.54 -9.13 4.30
N PRO A 93 0.08 -10.24 3.86
CA PRO A 93 -0.05 -10.69 2.48
C PRO A 93 -1.48 -11.10 2.16
N VAL A 94 -1.91 -10.78 0.96
CA VAL A 94 -3.21 -11.10 0.38
C VAL A 94 -2.98 -11.82 -0.94
N ASN A 95 -3.94 -12.62 -1.37
CA ASN A 95 -3.90 -13.32 -2.66
C ASN A 95 -2.60 -14.13 -2.88
N GLY A 96 -2.24 -14.97 -1.90
CA GLY A 96 -1.01 -15.78 -1.98
C GLY A 96 0.30 -14.99 -1.88
N GLY A 97 0.25 -13.73 -1.43
CA GLY A 97 1.42 -12.85 -1.33
C GLY A 97 1.64 -11.97 -2.56
N GLU A 98 0.73 -11.97 -3.52
CA GLU A 98 0.78 -11.07 -4.68
C GLU A 98 0.54 -9.61 -4.29
N CYS A 99 -0.30 -9.38 -3.27
CA CYS A 99 -0.62 -8.07 -2.74
C CYS A 99 -0.34 -8.00 -1.24
N ILE A 100 -0.23 -6.78 -0.73
CA ILE A 100 -0.11 -6.49 0.71
C ILE A 100 -1.30 -5.62 1.11
N GLY A 101 -2.12 -6.13 2.06
CA GLY A 101 -3.32 -5.45 2.54
C GLY A 101 -3.16 -4.92 3.96
N LYS A 102 -3.64 -3.70 4.20
CA LYS A 102 -3.77 -3.11 5.53
C LYS A 102 -4.93 -3.77 6.28
N VAL A 103 -4.71 -4.16 7.52
CA VAL A 103 -5.76 -4.65 8.41
C VAL A 103 -6.58 -3.47 8.91
N GLU A 104 -7.80 -3.32 8.43
CA GLU A 104 -8.71 -2.24 8.84
C GLU A 104 -9.56 -2.65 10.06
N LYS A 105 -9.82 -3.93 10.20
CA LYS A 105 -10.52 -4.52 11.34
C LYS A 105 -10.09 -5.96 11.55
N GLU A 106 -9.99 -6.36 12.81
CA GLU A 106 -9.73 -7.73 13.23
C GLU A 106 -10.74 -8.12 14.33
N ASP A 107 -11.42 -9.25 14.15
CA ASP A 107 -12.38 -9.82 15.09
C ASP A 107 -12.05 -11.29 15.34
N THR A 108 -12.39 -11.79 16.53
CA THR A 108 -12.32 -13.24 16.82
C THR A 108 -13.70 -13.86 16.56
N LEU A 109 -13.81 -14.67 15.51
CA LEU A 109 -15.04 -15.29 15.07
C LEU A 109 -14.98 -16.79 15.35
N VAL A 110 -15.80 -17.28 16.29
CA VAL A 110 -15.87 -18.72 16.65
C VAL A 110 -14.48 -19.35 16.82
N GLY A 111 -13.59 -18.63 17.56
CA GLY A 111 -12.22 -19.09 17.82
C GLY A 111 -11.23 -18.94 16.67
N LYS A 112 -11.63 -18.35 15.55
CA LYS A 112 -10.75 -18.00 14.42
C LYS A 112 -10.66 -16.50 14.25
N VAL A 113 -9.56 -16.06 13.69
CA VAL A 113 -9.37 -14.63 13.35
C VAL A 113 -10.07 -14.31 12.06
N GLY A 114 -10.95 -13.31 12.13
CA GLY A 114 -11.56 -12.69 10.97
C GLY A 114 -11.00 -11.29 10.75
N ARG A 115 -10.86 -10.87 9.49
CA ARG A 115 -10.27 -9.55 9.16
C ARG A 115 -10.96 -8.91 7.97
N VAL A 116 -11.00 -7.58 8.02
CA VAL A 116 -11.24 -6.75 6.84
C VAL A 116 -9.89 -6.18 6.42
N LEU A 117 -9.49 -6.45 5.19
CA LEU A 117 -8.22 -6.03 4.62
C LEU A 117 -8.49 -5.03 3.50
N HIS A 118 -7.70 -3.97 3.47
CA HIS A 118 -7.76 -2.92 2.47
C HIS A 118 -6.46 -2.92 1.66
N VAL A 119 -6.57 -3.10 0.36
CA VAL A 119 -5.47 -3.04 -0.60
C VAL A 119 -5.68 -1.82 -1.47
N ARG A 120 -4.68 -0.95 -1.57
CA ARG A 120 -4.65 0.16 -2.51
C ARG A 120 -3.79 -0.22 -3.71
N LEU A 121 -4.35 -0.14 -4.89
CA LEU A 121 -3.68 -0.47 -6.14
C LEU A 121 -3.56 0.78 -7.01
N VAL A 122 -2.50 0.87 -7.80
CA VAL A 122 -2.44 1.88 -8.85
C VAL A 122 -3.48 1.54 -9.92
N ASP A 123 -4.32 2.49 -10.27
CA ASP A 123 -5.25 2.37 -11.38
C ASP A 123 -4.48 2.52 -12.70
N GLN A 124 -4.00 1.40 -13.23
CA GLN A 124 -3.23 1.38 -14.46
C GLN A 124 -4.00 1.95 -15.63
N HIS A 125 -5.31 1.71 -15.70
CA HIS A 125 -6.15 2.24 -16.79
C HIS A 125 -6.20 3.77 -16.74
N ALA A 126 -6.35 4.36 -15.55
CA ALA A 126 -6.33 5.82 -15.40
C ALA A 126 -4.93 6.41 -15.68
N VAL A 127 -3.85 5.69 -15.33
CA VAL A 127 -2.47 6.08 -15.69
C VAL A 127 -2.29 6.07 -17.21
N ASP A 128 -2.69 4.99 -17.88
CA ASP A 128 -2.57 4.85 -19.33
C ASP A 128 -3.41 5.91 -20.05
N GLN A 129 -4.63 6.20 -19.58
CA GLN A 129 -5.48 7.25 -20.13
C GLN A 129 -4.83 8.63 -20.02
N ARG A 130 -4.22 8.96 -18.88
CA ARG A 130 -3.47 10.21 -18.70
C ARG A 130 -2.31 10.33 -19.68
N ALA A 131 -1.57 9.24 -19.91
CA ALA A 131 -0.47 9.22 -20.88
C ALA A 131 -0.98 9.50 -22.30
N VAL A 132 -2.10 8.91 -22.71
CA VAL A 132 -2.75 9.17 -24.01
C VAL A 132 -3.20 10.62 -24.10
N ASP A 133 -3.83 11.17 -23.07
CA ASP A 133 -4.30 12.57 -23.05
C ASP A 133 -3.14 13.57 -23.17
N LEU A 134 -2.01 13.28 -22.50
CA LEU A 134 -0.78 14.07 -22.63
C LEU A 134 -0.20 14.00 -24.04
N MET A 135 -0.12 12.80 -24.64
CA MET A 135 0.33 12.64 -26.01
C MET A 135 -0.54 13.42 -27.01
N ASN A 136 -1.88 13.35 -26.85
CA ASN A 136 -2.82 14.08 -27.71
C ASN A 136 -2.66 15.61 -27.57
N LYS A 137 -2.47 16.12 -26.33
CA LYS A 137 -2.18 17.54 -26.10
C LYS A 137 -0.88 17.97 -26.76
N THR A 138 0.17 17.15 -26.64
CA THR A 138 1.48 17.42 -27.26
C THR A 138 1.39 17.44 -28.79
N GLN A 139 0.67 16.49 -29.42
CA GLN A 139 0.45 16.47 -30.87
C GLN A 139 -0.32 17.70 -31.34
N ASN A 140 -1.34 18.13 -30.61
CA ASN A 140 -2.09 19.35 -30.93
C ASN A 140 -1.23 20.62 -30.85
N LEU A 141 -0.31 20.69 -29.87
CA LEU A 141 0.67 21.79 -29.75
C LEU A 141 1.69 21.76 -30.87
N GLN A 142 2.14 20.59 -31.31
CA GLN A 142 3.06 20.45 -32.46
C GLN A 142 2.42 20.85 -33.77
N GLN A 143 1.14 20.53 -34.01
CA GLN A 143 0.42 20.98 -35.19
C GLN A 143 0.23 22.48 -35.24
N SER A 144 0.15 23.16 -34.09
CA SER A 144 0.05 24.61 -34.02
C SER A 144 1.41 25.32 -34.12
N SER A 145 2.54 24.60 -33.97
CA SER A 145 3.90 25.13 -33.97
C SER A 145 4.76 24.70 -35.18
N LEU A 146 4.14 24.40 -36.33
CA LEU A 146 4.80 23.90 -37.53
C LEU A 146 5.91 24.82 -38.13
N ASN A 147 6.47 25.73 -37.38
CA ASN A 147 7.49 26.68 -37.88
C ASN A 147 8.82 26.70 -37.13
N LEU A 148 9.15 25.75 -36.25
CA LEU A 148 10.44 25.80 -35.54
C LEU A 148 11.14 24.43 -35.47
N GLY A 149 12.23 24.35 -36.26
CA GLY A 149 13.12 23.17 -36.29
C GLY A 149 13.90 23.03 -35.01
N SER A 150 13.71 21.94 -34.32
CA SER A 150 14.65 21.07 -33.63
C SER A 150 13.88 20.16 -32.66
N TRP A 151 13.69 18.94 -33.08
CA TRP A 151 12.93 17.90 -32.35
C TRP A 151 13.56 17.47 -31.02
N GLY A 152 14.87 17.69 -30.85
CA GLY A 152 15.59 17.25 -29.65
C GLY A 152 15.41 18.14 -28.41
N ALA A 153 15.25 19.44 -28.59
CA ALA A 153 15.09 20.39 -27.49
C ALA A 153 13.65 20.40 -26.93
N GLN A 154 12.66 20.11 -27.77
CA GLN A 154 11.25 20.13 -27.35
C GLN A 154 10.86 18.94 -26.47
N LEU A 155 11.46 17.76 -26.67
CA LEU A 155 11.20 16.59 -25.79
C LEU A 155 11.77 16.79 -24.40
N SER A 156 12.91 17.49 -24.26
CA SER A 156 13.46 17.82 -22.93
C SER A 156 12.62 18.88 -22.21
N ASP A 157 12.09 19.87 -22.96
CA ASP A 157 11.23 20.91 -22.39
C ASP A 157 9.82 20.39 -22.03
N ILE A 158 9.31 19.44 -22.80
CA ILE A 158 8.02 18.78 -22.48
C ILE A 158 8.17 17.92 -21.21
N ASN A 159 9.26 17.19 -21.06
CA ASN A 159 9.55 16.44 -19.83
C ASN A 159 9.82 17.34 -18.63
N SER A 160 10.32 18.56 -18.85
CA SER A 160 10.55 19.55 -17.78
C SER A 160 9.30 20.37 -17.41
N THR A 161 8.34 20.49 -18.34
CA THR A 161 7.11 21.28 -18.13
C THR A 161 5.95 20.42 -17.57
N ILE A 162 6.04 19.09 -17.72
CA ILE A 162 5.16 18.19 -17.01
C ILE A 162 5.81 17.98 -15.64
N ASN A 163 5.48 18.84 -14.69
CA ASN A 163 5.71 18.57 -13.29
C ASN A 163 4.86 17.34 -12.95
N GLU A 164 5.42 16.14 -13.16
CA GLU A 164 4.83 14.85 -12.73
C GLU A 164 4.55 14.84 -11.22
N GLU A 165 5.15 15.80 -10.48
CA GLU A 165 5.00 15.96 -9.04
C GLU A 165 3.61 16.46 -8.60
N GLU A 166 2.82 17.08 -9.49
CA GLU A 166 1.57 17.71 -9.09
C GLU A 166 0.31 16.84 -9.26
N LEU A 167 0.37 15.76 -10.03
CA LEU A 167 -0.80 14.91 -10.25
C LEU A 167 -0.77 13.69 -9.33
N PRO A 168 -1.73 13.57 -8.41
CA PRO A 168 -1.79 12.39 -7.55
C PRO A 168 -1.94 11.13 -8.39
N ILE A 169 -1.17 10.10 -8.04
CA ILE A 169 -1.27 8.79 -8.70
C ILE A 169 -2.68 8.26 -8.47
N PRO A 170 -3.41 7.89 -9.55
CA PRO A 170 -4.75 7.35 -9.39
C PRO A 170 -4.69 5.99 -8.71
N LEU A 171 -5.42 5.86 -7.61
CA LEU A 171 -5.51 4.64 -6.82
C LEU A 171 -6.93 4.11 -6.83
N ILE A 172 -7.05 2.79 -6.79
CA ILE A 172 -8.30 2.08 -6.55
C ILE A 172 -8.20 1.32 -5.23
N ASP A 173 -9.29 1.38 -4.47
CA ASP A 173 -9.43 0.68 -3.20
C ASP A 173 -10.10 -0.67 -3.44
N VAL A 174 -9.43 -1.75 -2.99
CA VAL A 174 -9.95 -3.11 -3.08
C VAL A 174 -9.98 -3.71 -1.68
N PHE A 175 -11.12 -4.27 -1.30
CA PHE A 175 -11.28 -4.88 0.01
C PHE A 175 -11.29 -6.41 -0.09
N TYR A 176 -10.67 -7.04 0.91
CA TYR A 176 -10.69 -8.48 1.10
C TYR A 176 -11.21 -8.81 2.50
N PHE A 177 -11.89 -9.93 2.60
CA PHE A 177 -12.29 -10.49 3.88
C PHE A 177 -11.48 -11.76 4.16
N GLN A 178 -10.98 -11.87 5.38
CA GLN A 178 -10.48 -13.14 5.92
C GLN A 178 -11.54 -13.74 6.81
N TYR A 179 -12.07 -14.87 6.40
CA TYR A 179 -13.13 -15.60 7.12
C TYR A 179 -12.87 -17.10 7.10
N ASN A 180 -12.93 -17.74 8.25
CA ASN A 180 -12.64 -19.17 8.41
C ASN A 180 -11.26 -19.62 7.92
N GLY A 181 -10.28 -18.72 7.91
CA GLY A 181 -8.92 -18.99 7.43
C GLY A 181 -8.69 -18.72 5.95
N GLU A 182 -9.73 -18.45 5.18
CA GLU A 182 -9.65 -18.08 3.77
C GLU A 182 -9.65 -16.56 3.60
N ILE A 183 -8.84 -16.05 2.64
CA ILE A 183 -8.86 -14.66 2.21
C ILE A 183 -9.50 -14.60 0.83
N PHE A 184 -10.50 -13.74 0.66
CA PHE A 184 -11.21 -13.56 -0.60
C PHE A 184 -11.58 -12.09 -0.82
N GLU A 185 -11.66 -11.68 -2.07
CA GLU A 185 -12.06 -10.32 -2.43
C GLU A 185 -13.53 -10.07 -2.04
N ALA A 186 -13.82 -8.91 -1.45
CA ALA A 186 -15.13 -8.53 -0.95
C ALA A 186 -16.13 -8.19 -2.07
N LYS A 187 -16.18 -9.03 -3.12
CA LYS A 187 -17.16 -8.96 -4.21
C LYS A 187 -18.45 -9.69 -3.83
N GLU A 188 -19.59 -9.20 -4.32
CA GLU A 188 -20.93 -9.77 -4.03
C GLU A 188 -20.97 -11.30 -4.17
N LYS A 189 -20.47 -11.83 -5.29
CA LYS A 189 -20.46 -13.28 -5.56
C LYS A 189 -19.70 -14.07 -4.49
N GLN A 190 -18.54 -13.53 -4.05
CA GLN A 190 -17.69 -14.16 -3.06
C GLN A 190 -18.31 -14.10 -1.66
N ILE A 191 -18.90 -12.96 -1.31
CA ILE A 191 -19.63 -12.79 -0.04
C ILE A 191 -20.82 -13.74 0.02
N LEU A 192 -21.67 -13.76 -1.01
CA LEU A 192 -22.85 -14.65 -1.09
C LEU A 192 -22.52 -16.14 -1.00
N SER A 193 -21.32 -16.55 -1.42
CA SER A 193 -20.91 -17.96 -1.31
C SER A 193 -20.52 -18.36 0.13
N ARG A 194 -20.20 -17.39 1.01
CA ARG A 194 -19.64 -17.63 2.35
C ARG A 194 -20.55 -17.25 3.51
N ILE A 195 -21.55 -16.38 3.27
CA ILE A 195 -22.57 -16.08 4.27
C ILE A 195 -23.57 -17.25 4.39
N ASN A 196 -24.22 -17.32 5.55
CA ASN A 196 -25.26 -18.31 5.80
C ASN A 196 -26.35 -18.27 4.70
N PRO A 197 -26.73 -19.42 4.11
CA PRO A 197 -27.75 -19.50 3.06
C PRO A 197 -29.07 -18.80 3.40
N SER A 198 -29.50 -18.86 4.66
CA SER A 198 -30.73 -18.18 5.13
C SER A 198 -30.68 -16.67 5.00
N ARG A 199 -29.48 -16.08 5.02
CA ARG A 199 -29.24 -14.62 4.96
C ARG A 199 -28.94 -14.06 3.57
N LYS A 200 -28.81 -14.91 2.55
CA LYS A 200 -28.52 -14.47 1.17
C LYS A 200 -29.57 -13.51 0.63
N ARG A 201 -30.84 -13.72 0.98
CA ARG A 201 -31.92 -12.81 0.59
C ARG A 201 -31.81 -11.46 1.29
N GLU A 202 -31.49 -11.48 2.58
CA GLU A 202 -31.27 -10.29 3.38
C GLU A 202 -30.10 -9.45 2.83
N TYR A 203 -28.96 -10.09 2.54
CA TYR A 203 -27.80 -9.45 1.94
C TYR A 203 -28.13 -8.77 0.60
N ARG A 204 -28.84 -9.45 -0.31
CA ARG A 204 -29.27 -8.88 -1.60
C ARG A 204 -30.19 -7.66 -1.41
N ASN A 205 -31.11 -7.73 -0.45
CA ASN A 205 -31.97 -6.61 -0.14
C ASN A 205 -31.19 -5.44 0.46
N TYR A 206 -30.21 -5.74 1.31
CA TYR A 206 -29.32 -4.78 1.92
C TYR A 206 -28.49 -4.05 0.85
N THR A 207 -27.83 -4.77 -0.04
CA THR A 207 -26.98 -4.18 -1.10
C THR A 207 -27.77 -3.30 -2.06
N ARG A 208 -29.03 -3.64 -2.36
CA ARG A 208 -29.91 -2.83 -3.20
C ARG A 208 -30.37 -1.54 -2.52
N LYS A 209 -30.63 -1.57 -1.20
CA LYS A 209 -31.12 -0.41 -0.45
C LYS A 209 -30.03 0.53 -0.01
N ALA A 210 -28.88 0.02 0.33
CA ALA A 210 -27.81 0.76 0.96
C ALA A 210 -26.76 1.29 -0.03
N GLU A 211 -26.95 1.10 -1.34
CA GLU A 211 -25.95 1.46 -2.38
C GLU A 211 -24.54 1.05 -1.95
N VAL A 212 -24.37 -0.23 -1.60
CA VAL A 212 -23.11 -0.75 -1.11
C VAL A 212 -22.04 -0.57 -2.19
N ILE A 213 -21.08 0.30 -1.91
CA ILE A 213 -19.95 0.57 -2.79
C ILE A 213 -18.79 -0.32 -2.36
N SER A 214 -18.40 -1.27 -3.20
CA SER A 214 -17.34 -2.25 -2.90
C SER A 214 -15.94 -1.62 -2.71
N THR A 215 -15.75 -0.39 -3.16
CA THR A 215 -14.54 0.40 -2.97
C THR A 215 -14.60 1.32 -1.75
N SER A 216 -15.70 1.31 -1.00
CA SER A 216 -15.87 2.15 0.20
C SER A 216 -15.54 1.37 1.47
N LYS A 217 -14.58 1.86 2.24
CA LYS A 217 -14.20 1.30 3.54
C LYS A 217 -15.39 1.19 4.50
N SER A 218 -16.18 2.24 4.62
CA SER A 218 -17.35 2.26 5.51
C SER A 218 -18.39 1.22 5.12
N SER A 219 -18.66 1.08 3.81
CA SER A 219 -19.56 0.05 3.29
C SER A 219 -19.06 -1.36 3.59
N MET A 220 -17.75 -1.62 3.39
CA MET A 220 -17.17 -2.94 3.62
C MET A 220 -17.10 -3.31 5.10
N LEU A 221 -16.79 -2.36 5.98
CA LEU A 221 -16.84 -2.57 7.42
C LEU A 221 -18.27 -2.86 7.91
N LYS A 222 -19.27 -2.20 7.35
CA LYS A 222 -20.67 -2.45 7.69
C LYS A 222 -21.13 -3.83 7.22
N VAL A 223 -20.82 -4.20 5.97
CA VAL A 223 -21.08 -5.56 5.45
C VAL A 223 -20.44 -6.63 6.35
N TRP A 224 -19.18 -6.40 6.75
CA TRP A 224 -18.48 -7.31 7.64
C TRP A 224 -19.19 -7.48 8.97
N ASN A 225 -19.52 -6.38 9.64
CA ASN A 225 -20.23 -6.42 10.93
C ASN A 225 -21.57 -7.12 10.84
N ASP A 226 -22.40 -6.74 9.85
CA ASP A 226 -23.77 -7.20 9.74
C ASP A 226 -23.86 -8.67 9.31
N PHE A 227 -22.90 -9.20 8.52
CA PHE A 227 -23.02 -10.51 7.91
C PHE A 227 -21.98 -11.56 8.34
N PHE A 228 -20.91 -11.15 9.03
CA PHE A 228 -19.83 -12.07 9.45
C PHE A 228 -19.58 -12.06 10.98
N VAL A 229 -19.75 -10.93 11.67
CA VAL A 229 -19.41 -10.81 13.11
C VAL A 229 -20.52 -11.32 14.01
N HIS A 230 -21.78 -11.09 13.68
CA HIS A 230 -22.92 -11.40 14.56
C HIS A 230 -23.45 -12.83 14.39
N TYR A 231 -22.54 -13.81 14.17
CA TYR A 231 -22.90 -15.23 14.01
C TYR A 231 -21.92 -16.18 14.67
#